data_4bd06b2686e7823a549837a139971e81
#
_entry.id   4bd06b2686e7823a549837a139971e81
#
_cell.length_a   1.000
_cell.length_b   1.000
_cell.length_c   1.000
_cell.angle_alpha   90.00
_cell.angle_beta   90.00
_cell.angle_gamma   90.00
#
_symmetry.space_group_name_H-M   'P 1'
#
loop_
_entity.id
_entity.type
_entity.pdbx_description
1 polymer ?
#
loop_
_entity_poly.entity_id
_entity_poly.type
_entity_poly.pdbx_seq_one_letter_code
_entity_poly.pdbx_strand_id
1 'polypeptide(L)'
;MENNVLEQVYGKNVFNDEVMQAKLPKDVYKSWKKTLENGEDLDVDIANVVAHAMKEWALEHGATHYTHWFQPMTGVTAEKHDSFLSPASKSRPVLEFSGKELIKGEPDASSFPSGGIRATFEARGYTAWDCTSPAFLKEDAAGVTLCIPTAFCSYTGEALDKKTPLLRSMEAISKQAVRIMKLFGYDDVKKVSCSVGPEQEYFLVDREKYLQRKDLIFSGRTLFGAPAPKGQELDDHYFGTIKERIASFMKDLNEELWKLGILAKTQHNEVAPAQHEMAPIFTTANISTDHNQLVMEIMKKVAKRHGMECLLHEKPFAGVNGSGKHNNWSIVTDTGINLLDPGKKPHENTKFLLFLAAVIKAVDENAELLRLSASNPGNDHRLGANEAPPAIISIFLGEQLE
;
A
#
# COMPACT_ATOMS: atom_id res chain seq x y z
N MET A 1 -8.62 -29.62 -18.35
CA MET A 1 -7.89 -29.10 -17.16
C MET A 1 -8.77 -27.98 -16.64
N GLU A 2 -9.35 -28.14 -15.46
CA GLU A 2 -10.08 -27.06 -14.80
C GLU A 2 -9.07 -25.93 -14.53
N ASN A 3 -9.32 -24.77 -15.13
CA ASN A 3 -8.48 -23.60 -14.90
C ASN A 3 -8.51 -23.30 -13.39
N ASN A 4 -7.35 -23.19 -12.78
CA ASN A 4 -7.21 -22.87 -11.36
C ASN A 4 -7.93 -21.54 -11.08
N VAL A 5 -8.81 -21.49 -10.10
CA VAL A 5 -9.55 -20.28 -9.70
C VAL A 5 -8.62 -19.08 -9.50
N LEU A 6 -7.44 -19.31 -8.94
CA LEU A 6 -6.40 -18.30 -8.76
C LEU A 6 -5.96 -17.64 -10.08
N GLU A 7 -5.70 -18.44 -11.12
CA GLU A 7 -5.27 -17.94 -12.42
C GLU A 7 -6.36 -17.12 -13.13
N GLN A 8 -7.64 -17.40 -12.84
CA GLN A 8 -8.77 -16.67 -13.41
C GLN A 8 -9.06 -15.35 -12.70
N VAL A 9 -8.72 -15.26 -11.44
CA VAL A 9 -9.07 -14.13 -10.56
C VAL A 9 -7.93 -13.14 -10.41
N TYR A 10 -6.68 -13.63 -10.38
CA TYR A 10 -5.52 -12.80 -10.06
C TYR A 10 -5.30 -11.68 -11.09
N GLY A 11 -5.23 -10.44 -10.59
CA GLY A 11 -4.97 -9.25 -11.41
C GLY A 11 -6.11 -8.86 -12.37
N LYS A 12 -7.28 -9.49 -12.27
CA LYS A 12 -8.41 -9.22 -13.16
C LYS A 12 -8.81 -7.74 -13.21
N ASN A 13 -8.70 -7.07 -12.09
CA ASN A 13 -9.07 -5.66 -11.92
C ASN A 13 -7.85 -4.72 -11.97
N VAL A 14 -6.73 -5.14 -12.58
CA VAL A 14 -5.49 -4.35 -12.66
C VAL A 14 -5.11 -4.12 -14.11
N PHE A 15 -4.84 -2.87 -14.45
CA PHE A 15 -4.24 -2.50 -15.73
C PHE A 15 -2.73 -2.78 -15.67
N ASN A 16 -2.40 -4.07 -15.64
CA ASN A 16 -1.05 -4.58 -15.45
C ASN A 16 -0.26 -4.63 -16.78
N ASP A 17 0.97 -5.11 -16.71
CA ASP A 17 1.86 -5.20 -17.85
C ASP A 17 1.31 -6.07 -19.00
N GLU A 18 0.63 -7.17 -18.68
CA GLU A 18 0.01 -8.07 -19.66
C GLU A 18 -1.15 -7.38 -20.41
N VAL A 19 -1.99 -6.65 -19.69
CA VAL A 19 -3.08 -5.84 -20.26
C VAL A 19 -2.51 -4.74 -21.13
N MET A 20 -1.47 -4.04 -20.66
CA MET A 20 -0.80 -2.99 -21.42
C MET A 20 -0.20 -3.55 -22.71
N GLN A 21 0.49 -4.68 -22.64
CA GLN A 21 1.07 -5.33 -23.81
C GLN A 21 0.01 -5.76 -24.83
N ALA A 22 -1.16 -6.17 -24.37
CA ALA A 22 -2.26 -6.58 -25.23
C ALA A 22 -3.02 -5.40 -25.87
N LYS A 23 -3.11 -4.27 -25.13
CA LYS A 23 -3.94 -3.11 -25.53
C LYS A 23 -3.16 -2.01 -26.24
N LEU A 24 -1.85 -1.91 -26.03
CA LEU A 24 -1.02 -0.86 -26.63
C LEU A 24 -0.39 -1.30 -27.95
N PRO A 25 -0.21 -0.40 -28.93
CA PRO A 25 0.68 -0.63 -30.08
C PRO A 25 2.09 -1.03 -29.61
N LYS A 26 2.74 -1.95 -30.29
CA LYS A 26 4.03 -2.54 -29.87
C LYS A 26 5.14 -1.53 -29.68
N ASP A 27 5.17 -0.50 -30.50
CA ASP A 27 6.15 0.60 -30.45
C ASP A 27 5.89 1.50 -29.23
N VAL A 28 4.64 1.83 -28.96
CA VAL A 28 4.23 2.61 -27.78
C VAL A 28 4.56 1.85 -26.50
N TYR A 29 4.22 0.55 -26.44
CA TYR A 29 4.55 -0.29 -25.26
C TYR A 29 6.06 -0.34 -25.00
N LYS A 30 6.89 -0.51 -26.07
CA LYS A 30 8.35 -0.52 -25.92
C LYS A 30 8.89 0.84 -25.44
N SER A 31 8.37 1.93 -26.00
CA SER A 31 8.76 3.28 -25.59
C SER A 31 8.37 3.55 -24.12
N TRP A 32 7.15 3.17 -23.74
CA TRP A 32 6.68 3.21 -22.36
C TRP A 32 7.60 2.47 -21.39
N LYS A 33 7.95 1.21 -21.70
CA LYS A 33 8.87 0.42 -20.85
C LYS A 33 10.23 1.08 -20.71
N LYS A 34 10.79 1.59 -21.81
CA LYS A 34 12.08 2.28 -21.79
C LYS A 34 12.05 3.53 -20.92
N THR A 35 10.99 4.33 -21.02
CA THR A 35 10.79 5.52 -20.17
C THR A 35 10.78 5.14 -18.68
N LEU A 36 10.05 4.08 -18.30
CA LEU A 36 10.03 3.59 -16.92
C LEU A 36 11.37 3.07 -16.42
N GLU A 37 12.08 2.32 -17.26
CA GLU A 37 13.39 1.76 -16.94
C GLU A 37 14.46 2.85 -16.75
N ASN A 38 14.43 3.87 -17.58
CA ASN A 38 15.37 4.98 -17.53
C ASN A 38 15.01 6.05 -16.50
N GLY A 39 13.77 6.07 -15.99
CA GLY A 39 13.26 7.14 -15.12
C GLY A 39 13.15 8.48 -15.85
N GLU A 40 12.84 8.45 -17.15
CA GLU A 40 12.66 9.65 -17.99
C GLU A 40 11.24 10.21 -17.86
N ASP A 41 11.06 11.48 -18.20
CA ASP A 41 9.74 12.09 -18.27
C ASP A 41 8.89 11.43 -19.36
N LEU A 42 7.61 11.25 -19.07
CA LEU A 42 6.69 10.61 -20.00
C LEU A 42 6.30 11.58 -21.12
N ASP A 43 6.48 11.14 -22.37
CA ASP A 43 5.99 11.83 -23.54
C ASP A 43 4.46 11.90 -23.55
N VAL A 44 3.91 13.10 -23.84
CA VAL A 44 2.46 13.36 -23.86
C VAL A 44 1.75 12.51 -24.92
N ASP A 45 2.38 12.25 -26.06
CA ASP A 45 1.79 11.43 -27.13
C ASP A 45 1.67 9.97 -26.68
N ILE A 46 2.70 9.45 -25.99
CA ILE A 46 2.65 8.13 -25.37
C ILE A 46 1.55 8.08 -24.30
N ALA A 47 1.48 9.11 -23.45
CA ALA A 47 0.45 9.21 -22.43
C ALA A 47 -0.97 9.22 -22.99
N ASN A 48 -1.20 9.89 -24.14
CA ASN A 48 -2.50 9.90 -24.80
C ASN A 48 -2.92 8.49 -25.27
N VAL A 49 -2.00 7.71 -25.81
CA VAL A 49 -2.30 6.33 -26.24
C VAL A 49 -2.56 5.44 -25.03
N VAL A 50 -1.77 5.58 -23.96
CA VAL A 50 -1.97 4.82 -22.71
C VAL A 50 -3.31 5.18 -22.06
N ALA A 51 -3.65 6.48 -21.98
CA ALA A 51 -4.92 6.95 -21.43
C ALA A 51 -6.12 6.37 -22.21
N HIS A 52 -6.05 6.39 -23.53
CA HIS A 52 -7.09 5.81 -24.39
C HIS A 52 -7.26 4.30 -24.12
N ALA A 53 -6.15 3.55 -24.11
CA ALA A 53 -6.20 2.11 -23.84
C ALA A 53 -6.72 1.79 -22.44
N MET A 54 -6.32 2.57 -21.45
CA MET A 54 -6.78 2.44 -20.06
C MET A 54 -8.28 2.71 -19.93
N LYS A 55 -8.78 3.76 -20.59
CA LYS A 55 -10.21 4.09 -20.64
C LYS A 55 -11.01 2.96 -21.30
N GLU A 56 -10.61 2.50 -22.49
CA GLU A 56 -11.31 1.41 -23.18
C GLU A 56 -11.36 0.14 -22.33
N TRP A 57 -10.25 -0.22 -21.70
CA TRP A 57 -10.21 -1.35 -20.78
C TRP A 57 -11.14 -1.15 -19.59
N ALA A 58 -11.18 0.03 -19.00
CA ALA A 58 -12.05 0.33 -17.88
C ALA A 58 -13.53 0.26 -18.27
N LEU A 59 -13.90 0.80 -19.44
CA LEU A 59 -15.26 0.73 -19.98
C LEU A 59 -15.71 -0.73 -20.26
N GLU A 60 -14.82 -1.57 -20.80
CA GLU A 60 -15.07 -3.01 -21.01
C GLU A 60 -15.40 -3.74 -19.68
N HIS A 61 -14.89 -3.22 -18.55
CA HIS A 61 -15.18 -3.73 -17.21
C HIS A 61 -16.31 -2.99 -16.49
N GLY A 62 -17.06 -2.14 -17.20
CA GLY A 62 -18.22 -1.44 -16.68
C GLY A 62 -17.92 -0.17 -15.89
N ALA A 63 -16.69 0.35 -15.93
CA ALA A 63 -16.36 1.63 -15.30
C ALA A 63 -17.04 2.79 -16.03
N THR A 64 -17.55 3.75 -15.29
CA THR A 64 -18.17 4.99 -15.80
C THR A 64 -17.39 6.24 -15.39
N HIS A 65 -16.56 6.09 -14.37
CA HIS A 65 -15.78 7.16 -13.75
C HIS A 65 -14.32 6.74 -13.58
N TYR A 66 -13.46 7.74 -13.43
CA TYR A 66 -12.08 7.58 -13.00
C TYR A 66 -11.79 8.50 -11.81
N THR A 67 -10.73 8.21 -11.08
CA THR A 67 -10.22 9.05 -10.00
C THR A 67 -8.70 9.04 -9.96
N HIS A 68 -8.11 10.19 -9.64
CA HIS A 68 -6.73 10.27 -9.21
C HIS A 68 -6.70 9.87 -7.72
N TRP A 69 -6.30 8.64 -7.50
CA TRP A 69 -6.28 8.00 -6.19
C TRP A 69 -4.93 8.26 -5.51
N PHE A 70 -4.95 8.86 -4.31
CA PHE A 70 -3.74 9.16 -3.56
C PHE A 70 -3.94 8.98 -2.05
N GLN A 71 -2.83 9.04 -1.31
CA GLN A 71 -2.77 8.84 0.14
C GLN A 71 -2.59 10.19 0.84
N PRO A 72 -3.67 10.84 1.34
CA PRO A 72 -3.58 12.15 1.98
C PRO A 72 -2.78 12.08 3.28
N MET A 73 -2.34 13.23 3.77
CA MET A 73 -1.63 13.33 5.06
C MET A 73 -2.47 12.83 6.23
N THR A 74 -3.79 12.94 6.14
CA THR A 74 -4.76 12.43 7.11
C THR A 74 -5.73 11.48 6.43
N GLY A 75 -6.22 10.49 7.15
CA GLY A 75 -7.13 9.49 6.59
C GLY A 75 -6.43 8.38 5.82
N VAL A 76 -7.19 7.62 5.05
CA VAL A 76 -6.72 6.41 4.36
C VAL A 76 -6.36 6.74 2.91
N THR A 77 -7.38 7.04 2.10
CA THR A 77 -7.23 7.41 0.69
C THR A 77 -8.10 8.61 0.35
N ALA A 78 -7.73 9.33 -0.70
CA ALA A 78 -8.51 10.42 -1.24
C ALA A 78 -8.90 10.12 -2.69
N GLU A 79 -10.15 10.39 -3.01
CA GLU A 79 -10.76 10.12 -4.30
C GLU A 79 -11.68 11.27 -4.69
N LYS A 80 -11.60 11.69 -5.94
CA LYS A 80 -12.54 12.60 -6.58
C LYS A 80 -12.94 11.99 -7.90
N HIS A 81 -14.15 11.46 -7.99
CA HIS A 81 -14.62 10.73 -9.16
C HIS A 81 -15.06 11.70 -10.26
N ASP A 82 -14.41 11.62 -11.39
CA ASP A 82 -14.77 12.32 -12.61
C ASP A 82 -15.33 11.32 -13.64
N SER A 83 -16.42 11.68 -14.30
CA SER A 83 -17.00 10.86 -15.36
C SER A 83 -16.15 10.94 -16.63
N PHE A 84 -16.10 9.85 -17.40
CA PHE A 84 -15.53 9.89 -18.77
C PHE A 84 -16.35 10.72 -19.75
N LEU A 85 -17.50 11.25 -19.35
CA LEU A 85 -18.38 12.04 -20.23
C LEU A 85 -17.80 13.41 -20.53
N SER A 86 -17.63 13.71 -21.81
CA SER A 86 -17.28 15.02 -22.33
C SER A 86 -18.33 15.54 -23.33
N PRO A 87 -18.60 16.84 -23.37
CA PRO A 87 -19.56 17.41 -24.31
C PRO A 87 -18.94 17.53 -25.70
N ALA A 88 -19.28 16.63 -26.62
CA ALA A 88 -18.87 16.76 -28.03
C ALA A 88 -19.73 17.74 -28.82
N SER A 89 -21.02 17.91 -28.44
CA SER A 89 -21.97 18.85 -29.01
C SER A 89 -23.12 19.08 -28.04
N LYS A 90 -24.02 20.04 -28.35
CA LYS A 90 -25.21 20.29 -27.52
C LYS A 90 -26.15 19.07 -27.38
N SER A 91 -25.97 18.01 -28.15
CA SER A 91 -26.92 16.89 -28.23
C SER A 91 -26.29 15.50 -28.03
N ARG A 92 -24.96 15.36 -27.96
CA ARG A 92 -24.31 14.05 -27.79
C ARG A 92 -23.04 14.16 -26.93
N PRO A 93 -22.97 13.45 -25.81
CA PRO A 93 -21.72 13.26 -25.07
C PRO A 93 -20.80 12.29 -25.82
N VAL A 94 -19.53 12.44 -25.64
CA VAL A 94 -18.48 11.46 -25.98
C VAL A 94 -17.80 10.98 -24.71
N LEU A 95 -17.15 9.81 -24.79
CA LEU A 95 -16.36 9.27 -23.71
C LEU A 95 -14.89 9.60 -24.00
N GLU A 96 -14.30 10.48 -23.22
CA GLU A 96 -12.94 10.95 -23.37
C GLU A 96 -12.11 10.75 -22.11
N PHE A 97 -10.85 10.50 -22.27
CA PHE A 97 -9.83 10.52 -21.23
C PHE A 97 -8.48 10.72 -21.91
N SER A 98 -7.89 11.87 -21.71
CA SER A 98 -6.66 12.30 -22.39
C SER A 98 -5.41 11.96 -21.57
N GLY A 99 -4.26 11.92 -22.23
CA GLY A 99 -2.97 11.79 -21.54
C GLY A 99 -2.70 12.95 -20.57
N LYS A 100 -3.20 14.14 -20.85
CA LYS A 100 -3.11 15.26 -19.92
C LYS A 100 -3.88 14.97 -18.62
N GLU A 101 -5.09 14.44 -18.72
CA GLU A 101 -5.91 14.05 -17.57
C GLU A 101 -5.29 12.85 -16.83
N LEU A 102 -4.64 11.92 -17.54
CA LEU A 102 -3.92 10.81 -16.93
C LEU A 102 -2.73 11.31 -16.13
N ILE A 103 -1.86 12.12 -16.73
CA ILE A 103 -0.59 12.56 -16.12
C ILE A 103 -0.85 13.48 -14.93
N LYS A 104 -1.81 14.41 -15.05
CA LYS A 104 -1.97 15.50 -14.09
C LYS A 104 -3.45 15.83 -13.87
N GLY A 105 -3.88 15.75 -12.62
CA GLY A 105 -5.15 16.30 -12.16
C GLY A 105 -4.92 17.59 -11.36
N GLU A 106 -5.92 18.45 -11.33
CA GLU A 106 -5.93 19.66 -10.52
C GLU A 106 -7.12 19.63 -9.54
N PRO A 107 -7.05 18.77 -8.49
CA PRO A 107 -8.11 18.72 -7.50
C PRO A 107 -8.11 20.01 -6.68
N ASP A 108 -9.28 20.46 -6.28
CA ASP A 108 -9.38 21.48 -5.25
C ASP A 108 -9.00 20.84 -3.90
N ALA A 109 -7.78 21.13 -3.44
CA ALA A 109 -7.24 20.54 -2.22
C ALA A 109 -8.04 20.89 -0.96
N SER A 110 -8.86 21.92 -0.98
CA SER A 110 -9.79 22.26 0.11
C SER A 110 -10.87 21.19 0.32
N SER A 111 -11.13 20.37 -0.69
CA SER A 111 -12.05 19.23 -0.63
C SER A 111 -11.45 17.98 0.02
N PHE A 112 -10.14 17.93 0.27
CA PHE A 112 -9.47 16.76 0.82
C PHE A 112 -9.15 16.94 2.31
N PRO A 113 -9.06 15.84 3.08
CA PRO A 113 -8.80 15.91 4.54
C PRO A 113 -7.54 16.68 4.92
N SER A 114 -6.48 16.64 4.09
CA SER A 114 -5.22 17.35 4.33
C SER A 114 -5.29 18.85 3.99
N GLY A 115 -6.28 19.30 3.22
CA GLY A 115 -6.41 20.68 2.78
C GLY A 115 -6.90 21.64 3.86
N GLY A 116 -7.57 21.14 4.90
CA GLY A 116 -8.20 21.97 5.93
C GLY A 116 -7.27 22.66 6.93
N ILE A 117 -5.99 22.34 6.92
CA ILE A 117 -4.99 22.87 7.88
C ILE A 117 -4.22 24.05 7.28
N ARG A 118 -4.28 24.24 5.96
CA ARG A 118 -3.48 25.24 5.23
C ARG A 118 -4.35 26.34 4.64
N ALA A 119 -3.74 27.48 4.38
CA ALA A 119 -4.38 28.51 3.57
C ALA A 119 -4.72 27.96 2.18
N THR A 120 -5.85 28.38 1.61
CA THR A 120 -6.39 27.79 0.37
C THR A 120 -5.39 27.80 -0.79
N PHE A 121 -4.56 28.84 -0.91
CA PHE A 121 -3.56 28.91 -1.97
C PHE A 121 -2.38 27.96 -1.74
N GLU A 122 -2.01 27.66 -0.49
CA GLU A 122 -0.97 26.67 -0.14
C GLU A 122 -1.48 25.23 -0.28
N ALA A 123 -2.77 25.01 -0.07
CA ALA A 123 -3.40 23.72 -0.21
C ALA A 123 -3.65 23.32 -1.66
N ARG A 124 -3.63 24.26 -2.59
CA ARG A 124 -3.77 23.99 -4.02
C ARG A 124 -2.52 23.31 -4.56
N GLY A 125 -2.75 22.33 -5.40
CA GLY A 125 -1.69 21.58 -6.02
C GLY A 125 -2.22 20.72 -7.17
N TYR A 126 -1.47 19.75 -7.54
CA TYR A 126 -1.84 18.81 -8.59
C TYR A 126 -1.49 17.37 -8.17
N THR A 127 -2.28 16.45 -8.68
CA THR A 127 -1.94 15.03 -8.65
C THR A 127 -1.06 14.72 -9.85
N ALA A 128 0.02 13.98 -9.61
CA ALA A 128 0.92 13.49 -10.64
C ALA A 128 0.81 11.97 -10.69
N TRP A 129 0.56 11.41 -11.86
CA TRP A 129 0.48 9.98 -12.03
C TRP A 129 1.78 9.28 -11.62
N ASP A 130 1.66 8.31 -10.72
CA ASP A 130 2.74 7.37 -10.44
C ASP A 130 2.68 6.23 -11.47
N CYS A 131 3.37 6.40 -12.57
CA CYS A 131 3.40 5.43 -13.65
C CYS A 131 4.10 4.10 -13.29
N THR A 132 4.70 4.01 -12.10
CA THR A 132 5.30 2.78 -11.56
C THR A 132 4.34 1.95 -10.74
N SER A 133 3.16 2.49 -10.41
CA SER A 133 2.04 1.77 -9.77
C SER A 133 0.93 1.53 -10.79
N PRO A 134 0.45 0.29 -10.95
CA PRO A 134 -0.59 0.00 -11.93
C PRO A 134 -1.93 0.61 -11.52
N ALA A 135 -2.68 1.13 -12.49
CA ALA A 135 -4.06 1.52 -12.29
C ALA A 135 -4.94 0.30 -12.06
N PHE A 136 -6.01 0.46 -11.33
CA PHE A 136 -6.89 -0.64 -10.94
C PHE A 136 -8.36 -0.23 -10.96
N LEU A 137 -9.24 -1.22 -11.02
CA LEU A 137 -10.69 -1.02 -10.93
C LEU A 137 -11.17 -1.31 -9.51
N LYS A 138 -11.88 -0.35 -8.94
CA LYS A 138 -12.53 -0.47 -7.64
C LYS A 138 -14.03 -0.67 -7.86
N GLU A 139 -14.54 -1.74 -7.29
CA GLU A 139 -15.97 -2.06 -7.30
C GLU A 139 -16.59 -1.69 -5.95
N ASP A 140 -17.66 -0.92 -5.99
CA ASP A 140 -18.42 -0.57 -4.79
C ASP A 140 -19.91 -0.33 -5.09
N ALA A 141 -20.66 0.22 -4.13
CA ALA A 141 -22.09 0.48 -4.30
C ALA A 141 -22.40 1.53 -5.38
N ALA A 142 -21.44 2.36 -5.77
CA ALA A 142 -21.58 3.35 -6.85
C ALA A 142 -21.29 2.78 -8.24
N GLY A 143 -20.79 1.55 -8.32
CA GLY A 143 -20.39 0.88 -9.54
C GLY A 143 -18.90 0.63 -9.64
N VAL A 144 -18.36 0.66 -10.85
CA VAL A 144 -16.93 0.46 -11.12
C VAL A 144 -16.25 1.80 -11.42
N THR A 145 -15.14 2.04 -10.76
CA THR A 145 -14.33 3.26 -10.95
C THR A 145 -12.90 2.88 -11.29
N LEU A 146 -12.32 3.53 -12.31
CA LEU A 146 -10.90 3.43 -12.61
C LEU A 146 -10.11 4.29 -11.61
N CYS A 147 -9.28 3.66 -10.79
CA CYS A 147 -8.39 4.31 -9.83
C CYS A 147 -6.97 4.40 -10.41
N ILE A 148 -6.45 5.61 -10.49
CA ILE A 148 -5.12 5.91 -11.03
C ILE A 148 -4.23 6.32 -9.86
N PRO A 149 -3.23 5.50 -9.46
CA PRO A 149 -2.31 5.86 -8.37
C PRO A 149 -1.54 7.13 -8.70
N THR A 150 -1.59 8.10 -7.79
CA THR A 150 -0.96 9.40 -7.96
C THR A 150 -0.24 9.86 -6.70
N ALA A 151 0.69 10.79 -6.87
CA ALA A 151 1.24 11.62 -5.82
C ALA A 151 0.57 13.00 -5.86
N PHE A 152 0.42 13.67 -4.72
CA PHE A 152 -0.17 14.99 -4.63
C PHE A 152 0.84 16.01 -4.12
N CYS A 153 1.13 17.01 -4.93
CA CYS A 153 2.13 18.04 -4.68
C CYS A 153 1.52 19.45 -4.82
N SER A 154 2.10 20.41 -4.10
CA SER A 154 1.82 21.82 -4.32
C SER A 154 2.37 22.30 -5.68
N TYR A 155 1.98 23.48 -6.12
CA TYR A 155 2.52 24.08 -7.34
C TYR A 155 4.03 24.41 -7.24
N THR A 156 4.55 24.53 -6.03
CA THR A 156 5.97 24.76 -5.73
C THR A 156 6.73 23.46 -5.44
N GLY A 157 6.03 22.32 -5.47
CA GLY A 157 6.63 20.99 -5.35
C GLY A 157 6.68 20.41 -3.94
N GLU A 158 6.09 21.06 -2.94
CA GLU A 158 6.00 20.48 -1.60
C GLU A 158 5.05 19.29 -1.61
N ALA A 159 5.38 18.29 -0.79
CA ALA A 159 4.53 17.12 -0.61
C ALA A 159 3.23 17.50 0.12
N LEU A 160 2.08 17.16 -0.46
CA LEU A 160 0.75 17.30 0.14
C LEU A 160 0.13 15.94 0.49
N ASP A 161 0.85 14.86 0.25
CA ASP A 161 0.46 13.49 0.56
C ASP A 161 1.60 12.69 1.19
N LYS A 162 1.35 11.40 1.47
CA LYS A 162 2.35 10.47 2.01
C LYS A 162 3.22 9.84 0.92
N LYS A 163 2.75 9.76 -0.32
CA LYS A 163 3.43 9.06 -1.40
C LYS A 163 4.58 9.86 -2.01
N THR A 164 4.44 11.17 -2.11
CA THR A 164 5.50 12.05 -2.64
C THR A 164 6.84 11.89 -1.91
N PRO A 165 6.92 11.95 -0.56
CA PRO A 165 8.18 11.71 0.13
C PRO A 165 8.68 10.28 -0.03
N LEU A 166 7.81 9.28 -0.11
CA LEU A 166 8.19 7.90 -0.37
C LEU A 166 8.89 7.75 -1.73
N LEU A 167 8.29 8.24 -2.81
CA LEU A 167 8.87 8.16 -4.15
C LEU A 167 10.23 8.87 -4.23
N ARG A 168 10.34 10.07 -3.64
CA ARG A 168 11.61 10.82 -3.55
C ARG A 168 12.68 10.06 -2.77
N SER A 169 12.31 9.40 -1.67
CA SER A 169 13.26 8.60 -0.89
C SER A 169 13.74 7.37 -1.65
N MET A 170 12.85 6.72 -2.42
CA MET A 170 13.20 5.57 -3.26
C MET A 170 14.19 5.97 -4.36
N GLU A 171 14.02 7.14 -4.97
CA GLU A 171 14.98 7.69 -5.96
C GLU A 171 16.33 8.02 -5.30
N ALA A 172 16.31 8.69 -4.15
CA ALA A 172 17.51 9.07 -3.43
C ALA A 172 18.35 7.85 -3.03
N ILE A 173 17.73 6.80 -2.47
CA ILE A 173 18.44 5.58 -2.09
C ILE A 173 18.96 4.84 -3.33
N SER A 174 18.19 4.77 -4.41
CA SER A 174 18.60 4.15 -5.66
C SER A 174 19.89 4.76 -6.19
N LYS A 175 19.93 6.10 -6.28
CA LYS A 175 21.10 6.85 -6.74
C LYS A 175 22.36 6.53 -5.93
N GLN A 176 22.26 6.48 -4.60
CA GLN A 176 23.42 6.20 -3.75
C GLN A 176 23.82 4.73 -3.78
N ALA A 177 22.85 3.81 -3.75
CA ALA A 177 23.12 2.39 -3.80
C ALA A 177 23.76 1.96 -5.12
N VAL A 178 23.29 2.45 -6.27
CA VAL A 178 23.92 2.22 -7.58
C VAL A 178 25.36 2.70 -7.59
N ARG A 179 25.64 3.89 -7.01
CA ARG A 179 27.02 4.40 -6.88
C ARG A 179 27.93 3.42 -6.10
N ILE A 180 27.41 2.88 -5.01
CA ILE A 180 28.14 1.90 -4.18
C ILE A 180 28.33 0.58 -4.95
N MET A 181 27.29 0.09 -5.62
CA MET A 181 27.38 -1.15 -6.39
C MET A 181 28.46 -1.10 -7.48
N LYS A 182 28.58 0.04 -8.18
CA LYS A 182 29.66 0.25 -9.15
C LYS A 182 31.06 0.17 -8.52
N LEU A 183 31.24 0.64 -7.28
CA LEU A 183 32.53 0.50 -6.56
C LEU A 183 32.85 -0.97 -6.23
N PHE A 184 31.84 -1.84 -6.14
CA PHE A 184 32.01 -3.29 -6.01
C PHE A 184 32.13 -4.02 -7.37
N GLY A 185 32.18 -3.30 -8.48
CA GLY A 185 32.35 -3.87 -9.83
C GLY A 185 31.06 -4.35 -10.49
N TYR A 186 29.88 -3.96 -9.98
CA TYR A 186 28.57 -4.26 -10.60
C TYR A 186 28.16 -3.11 -11.54
N ASP A 187 28.82 -2.99 -12.68
CA ASP A 187 28.60 -1.91 -13.65
C ASP A 187 27.28 -2.03 -14.40
N ASP A 188 26.68 -3.20 -14.42
CA ASP A 188 25.40 -3.51 -15.05
C ASP A 188 24.18 -3.05 -14.22
N VAL A 189 24.36 -2.79 -12.92
CA VAL A 189 23.30 -2.29 -12.04
C VAL A 189 22.96 -0.83 -12.38
N LYS A 190 21.72 -0.59 -12.80
CA LYS A 190 21.22 0.74 -13.17
C LYS A 190 20.26 1.30 -12.15
N LYS A 191 19.53 0.46 -11.44
CA LYS A 191 18.50 0.84 -10.47
C LYS A 191 18.55 -0.05 -9.23
N VAL A 192 18.24 0.54 -8.09
CA VAL A 192 18.05 -0.17 -6.83
C VAL A 192 16.68 0.23 -6.28
N SER A 193 15.91 -0.73 -5.84
CA SER A 193 14.57 -0.53 -5.31
C SER A 193 14.44 -1.05 -3.89
N CYS A 194 13.67 -0.36 -3.06
CA CYS A 194 13.22 -0.91 -1.78
C CYS A 194 12.03 -1.84 -2.02
N SER A 195 12.07 -3.03 -1.44
CA SER A 195 10.94 -3.95 -1.36
C SER A 195 10.38 -3.97 0.05
N VAL A 196 9.06 -4.11 0.17
CA VAL A 196 8.36 -4.20 1.46
C VAL A 196 7.27 -5.24 1.38
N GLY A 197 7.18 -6.09 2.43
CA GLY A 197 6.06 -6.98 2.69
C GLY A 197 5.41 -6.57 4.02
N PRO A 198 4.34 -5.76 4.00
CA PRO A 198 3.67 -5.32 5.21
C PRO A 198 2.71 -6.42 5.68
N GLU A 199 2.92 -6.90 6.87
CA GLU A 199 1.96 -7.77 7.58
C GLU A 199 0.86 -6.90 8.17
N GLN A 200 -0.39 -7.36 8.05
CA GLN A 200 -1.53 -6.66 8.64
C GLN A 200 -2.23 -7.53 9.66
N GLU A 201 -2.02 -7.21 10.92
CA GLU A 201 -2.81 -7.77 12.01
C GLU A 201 -4.11 -6.97 12.17
N TYR A 202 -5.16 -7.64 12.60
CA TYR A 202 -6.49 -7.05 12.74
C TYR A 202 -7.36 -7.85 13.70
N PHE A 203 -8.40 -7.21 14.25
CA PHE A 203 -9.42 -7.88 15.06
C PHE A 203 -10.73 -7.97 14.30
N LEU A 204 -11.42 -9.10 14.43
CA LEU A 204 -12.78 -9.29 13.95
C LEU A 204 -13.73 -9.42 15.12
N VAL A 205 -14.73 -8.53 15.18
CA VAL A 205 -15.75 -8.54 16.21
C VAL A 205 -17.14 -8.65 15.59
N ASP A 206 -18.08 -9.19 16.35
CA ASP A 206 -19.47 -9.27 15.92
C ASP A 206 -20.05 -7.87 15.72
N ARG A 207 -20.63 -7.61 14.52
CA ARG A 207 -21.13 -6.29 14.15
C ARG A 207 -22.29 -5.80 15.03
N GLU A 208 -23.18 -6.67 15.46
CA GLU A 208 -24.29 -6.27 16.31
C GLU A 208 -23.78 -5.80 17.69
N LYS A 209 -22.75 -6.45 18.21
CA LYS A 209 -22.10 -6.05 19.46
C LYS A 209 -21.28 -4.77 19.30
N TYR A 210 -20.56 -4.64 18.17
CA TYR A 210 -19.83 -3.41 17.86
C TYR A 210 -20.74 -2.18 17.82
N LEU A 211 -21.91 -2.28 17.18
CA LEU A 211 -22.85 -1.15 17.04
C LEU A 211 -23.43 -0.70 18.40
N GLN A 212 -23.32 -1.50 19.46
CA GLN A 212 -23.70 -1.14 20.83
C GLN A 212 -22.57 -0.43 21.60
N ARG A 213 -21.35 -0.38 21.04
CA ARG A 213 -20.15 0.14 21.70
C ARG A 213 -19.68 1.44 21.05
N LYS A 214 -20.13 2.56 21.61
CA LYS A 214 -19.76 3.89 21.12
C LYS A 214 -18.27 4.18 21.22
N ASP A 215 -17.59 3.64 22.21
CA ASP A 215 -16.14 3.75 22.33
C ASP A 215 -15.41 3.10 21.15
N LEU A 216 -15.78 1.89 20.74
CA LEU A 216 -15.21 1.25 19.55
C LEU A 216 -15.54 2.03 18.27
N ILE A 217 -16.77 2.55 18.14
CA ILE A 217 -17.20 3.30 16.94
C ILE A 217 -16.43 4.62 16.80
N PHE A 218 -16.29 5.39 17.87
CA PHE A 218 -15.72 6.73 17.80
C PHE A 218 -14.21 6.80 18.03
N SER A 219 -13.63 5.86 18.79
CA SER A 219 -12.20 5.86 19.09
C SER A 219 -11.43 4.65 18.51
N GLY A 220 -12.13 3.66 17.95
CA GLY A 220 -11.52 2.41 17.46
C GLY A 220 -11.07 1.46 18.56
N ARG A 221 -11.20 1.84 19.86
CA ARG A 221 -10.76 1.07 21.00
C ARG A 221 -11.75 1.12 22.16
N THR A 222 -11.66 0.17 23.08
CA THR A 222 -12.45 0.19 24.30
C THR A 222 -11.91 1.23 25.28
N LEU A 223 -12.79 2.02 25.87
CA LEU A 223 -12.47 3.03 26.90
C LEU A 223 -12.95 2.61 28.29
N PHE A 224 -13.92 1.72 28.37
CA PHE A 224 -14.54 1.24 29.59
C PHE A 224 -15.09 -0.18 29.42
N GLY A 225 -15.48 -0.79 30.50
CA GLY A 225 -16.06 -2.14 30.54
C GLY A 225 -15.16 -3.14 31.24
N ALA A 226 -15.69 -4.31 31.55
CA ALA A 226 -14.94 -5.40 32.12
C ALA A 226 -13.99 -6.01 31.08
N PRO A 227 -12.82 -6.53 31.49
CA PRO A 227 -11.97 -7.33 30.61
C PRO A 227 -12.72 -8.58 30.12
N ALA A 228 -12.29 -9.12 28.99
CA ALA A 228 -12.82 -10.38 28.49
C ALA A 228 -12.58 -11.52 29.54
N PRO A 229 -13.50 -12.49 29.65
CA PRO A 229 -13.34 -13.62 30.59
C PRO A 229 -12.17 -14.54 30.18
N LYS A 230 -11.74 -14.47 28.92
CA LYS A 230 -10.61 -15.22 28.41
C LYS A 230 -9.56 -14.22 27.85
N GLY A 231 -8.30 -14.42 28.22
CA GLY A 231 -7.16 -13.69 27.75
C GLY A 231 -6.33 -14.48 26.73
N GLN A 232 -5.03 -14.52 26.93
CA GLN A 232 -4.05 -15.14 26.04
C GLN A 232 -3.40 -16.39 26.65
N GLU A 233 -4.12 -17.08 27.52
CA GLU A 233 -3.62 -18.22 28.28
C GLU A 233 -3.13 -19.32 27.32
N LEU A 234 -1.86 -19.70 27.49
CA LEU A 234 -1.17 -20.74 26.70
C LEU A 234 -1.15 -20.49 25.18
N ASP A 235 -1.36 -19.25 24.75
CA ASP A 235 -1.45 -18.86 23.33
C ASP A 235 -2.44 -19.72 22.53
N ASP A 236 -3.48 -20.18 23.17
CA ASP A 236 -4.41 -21.17 22.62
C ASP A 236 -5.21 -20.66 21.42
N HIS A 237 -5.35 -19.35 21.25
CA HIS A 237 -5.92 -18.77 20.04
C HIS A 237 -4.96 -18.86 18.86
N TYR A 238 -3.69 -18.54 19.05
CA TYR A 238 -2.65 -18.61 18.02
C TYR A 238 -2.50 -20.03 17.46
N PHE A 239 -2.42 -21.01 18.34
CA PHE A 239 -2.31 -22.43 17.98
C PHE A 239 -3.66 -23.10 17.69
N GLY A 240 -4.76 -22.35 17.78
CA GLY A 240 -6.10 -22.85 17.60
C GLY A 240 -6.53 -22.96 16.13
N THR A 241 -7.62 -23.68 15.93
CA THR A 241 -8.24 -23.81 14.60
C THR A 241 -8.91 -22.50 14.20
N ILE A 242 -8.77 -22.09 12.96
CA ILE A 242 -9.54 -20.98 12.38
C ILE A 242 -11.01 -21.38 12.33
N LYS A 243 -11.87 -20.62 12.97
CA LYS A 243 -13.31 -20.87 13.01
C LYS A 243 -13.93 -20.68 11.62
N GLU A 244 -14.94 -21.46 11.29
CA GLU A 244 -15.58 -21.48 9.97
C GLU A 244 -16.03 -20.08 9.49
N ARG A 245 -16.65 -19.28 10.38
CA ARG A 245 -17.05 -17.90 10.05
C ARG A 245 -15.85 -17.01 9.67
N ILE A 246 -14.73 -17.20 10.36
CA ILE A 246 -13.48 -16.49 10.08
C ILE A 246 -12.84 -17.00 8.78
N ALA A 247 -12.81 -18.31 8.58
CA ALA A 247 -12.30 -18.93 7.35
C ALA A 247 -13.08 -18.44 6.11
N SER A 248 -14.41 -18.31 6.21
CA SER A 248 -15.24 -17.75 5.15
C SER A 248 -14.91 -16.29 4.84
N PHE A 249 -14.69 -15.47 5.87
CA PHE A 249 -14.20 -14.10 5.70
C PHE A 249 -12.83 -14.07 5.01
N MET A 250 -11.88 -14.89 5.49
CA MET A 250 -10.51 -14.95 4.95
C MET A 250 -10.51 -15.36 3.48
N LYS A 251 -11.36 -16.31 3.10
CA LYS A 251 -11.52 -16.73 1.71
C LYS A 251 -11.99 -15.58 0.83
N ASP A 252 -13.07 -14.91 1.20
CA ASP A 252 -13.61 -13.80 0.41
C ASP A 252 -12.65 -12.61 0.37
N LEU A 253 -11.93 -12.35 1.46
CA LEU A 253 -10.89 -11.34 1.51
C LEU A 253 -9.77 -11.65 0.50
N ASN A 254 -9.28 -12.89 0.47
CA ASN A 254 -8.27 -13.30 -0.49
C ASN A 254 -8.72 -13.09 -1.94
N GLU A 255 -9.93 -13.50 -2.28
CA GLU A 255 -10.46 -13.34 -3.64
C GLU A 255 -10.52 -11.86 -4.06
N GLU A 256 -11.00 -10.97 -3.18
CA GLU A 256 -11.03 -9.52 -3.46
C GLU A 256 -9.61 -8.92 -3.62
N LEU A 257 -8.66 -9.35 -2.79
CA LEU A 257 -7.28 -8.89 -2.87
C LEU A 257 -6.58 -9.41 -4.13
N TRP A 258 -6.79 -10.66 -4.49
CA TRP A 258 -6.21 -11.24 -5.71
C TRP A 258 -6.72 -10.56 -6.98
N LYS A 259 -7.99 -10.17 -7.06
CA LYS A 259 -8.51 -9.37 -8.18
C LYS A 259 -7.70 -8.08 -8.41
N LEU A 260 -7.20 -7.49 -7.33
CA LEU A 260 -6.38 -6.28 -7.35
C LEU A 260 -4.87 -6.55 -7.48
N GLY A 261 -4.48 -7.79 -7.78
CA GLY A 261 -3.07 -8.16 -7.93
C GLY A 261 -2.29 -8.18 -6.62
N ILE A 262 -2.96 -8.13 -5.47
CA ILE A 262 -2.35 -8.21 -4.16
C ILE A 262 -2.10 -9.67 -3.82
N LEU A 263 -0.83 -10.04 -3.66
CA LEU A 263 -0.41 -11.39 -3.35
C LEU A 263 -0.62 -11.73 -1.87
N ALA A 264 -1.87 -11.68 -1.38
CA ALA A 264 -2.23 -12.18 -0.06
C ALA A 264 -1.93 -13.69 -0.02
N LYS A 265 -0.99 -14.10 0.83
CA LYS A 265 -0.47 -15.47 0.85
C LYS A 265 -0.77 -16.19 2.15
N THR A 266 -0.53 -15.56 3.28
CA THR A 266 -0.63 -16.19 4.59
C THR A 266 -1.73 -15.54 5.40
N GLN A 267 -2.58 -16.36 6.02
CA GLN A 267 -3.59 -15.93 6.98
C GLN A 267 -3.64 -16.92 8.14
N HIS A 268 -3.64 -16.42 9.36
CA HIS A 268 -3.70 -17.23 10.58
C HIS A 268 -4.31 -16.44 11.74
N ASN A 269 -4.54 -17.15 12.86
CA ASN A 269 -4.90 -16.53 14.10
C ASN A 269 -3.67 -15.90 14.76
N GLU A 270 -3.87 -14.76 15.41
CA GLU A 270 -2.91 -14.12 16.28
C GLU A 270 -3.14 -14.45 17.78
N VAL A 271 -2.25 -13.96 18.64
CA VAL A 271 -2.23 -14.35 20.06
C VAL A 271 -3.45 -13.83 20.82
N ALA A 272 -3.88 -12.60 20.55
CA ALA A 272 -5.04 -12.06 21.24
C ALA A 272 -6.36 -12.69 20.76
N PRO A 273 -7.34 -12.89 21.62
CA PRO A 273 -8.66 -13.38 21.23
C PRO A 273 -9.29 -12.53 20.13
N ALA A 274 -9.78 -13.18 19.06
CA ALA A 274 -10.38 -12.56 17.87
C ALA A 274 -9.39 -11.74 17.02
N GLN A 275 -8.10 -11.89 17.23
CA GLN A 275 -7.05 -11.30 16.41
C GLN A 275 -6.58 -12.28 15.33
N HIS A 276 -6.30 -11.74 14.16
CA HIS A 276 -5.87 -12.48 12.98
C HIS A 276 -4.83 -11.66 12.22
N GLU A 277 -4.11 -12.31 11.31
CA GLU A 277 -3.12 -11.66 10.45
C GLU A 277 -3.30 -12.05 9.00
N MET A 278 -2.95 -11.13 8.12
CA MET A 278 -2.75 -11.36 6.69
C MET A 278 -1.38 -10.84 6.29
N ALA A 279 -0.55 -11.72 5.71
CA ALA A 279 0.77 -11.39 5.22
C ALA A 279 0.82 -11.55 3.69
N PRO A 280 1.09 -10.47 2.92
CA PRO A 280 1.28 -10.54 1.47
C PRO A 280 2.73 -10.92 1.14
N ILE A 281 2.95 -11.36 -0.10
CA ILE A 281 4.29 -11.39 -0.67
C ILE A 281 4.75 -9.94 -0.89
N PHE A 282 6.02 -9.67 -0.63
CA PHE A 282 6.61 -8.34 -0.80
C PHE A 282 6.61 -7.87 -2.26
N THR A 283 6.55 -6.57 -2.45
CA THR A 283 6.73 -5.88 -3.73
C THR A 283 7.51 -4.58 -3.52
N THR A 284 7.67 -3.75 -4.55
CA THR A 284 8.31 -2.43 -4.40
C THR A 284 7.55 -1.56 -3.41
N ALA A 285 8.24 -0.73 -2.66
CA ALA A 285 7.70 0.00 -1.52
C ALA A 285 6.49 0.88 -1.88
N ASN A 286 6.47 1.51 -3.05
CA ASN A 286 5.34 2.32 -3.52
C ASN A 286 4.09 1.47 -3.79
N ILE A 287 4.24 0.36 -4.51
CA ILE A 287 3.13 -0.57 -4.80
C ILE A 287 2.65 -1.22 -3.50
N SER A 288 3.59 -1.66 -2.65
CA SER A 288 3.26 -2.24 -1.35
C SER A 288 2.45 -1.31 -0.45
N THR A 289 2.79 -0.02 -0.46
CA THR A 289 2.04 1.00 0.29
C THR A 289 0.63 1.19 -0.28
N ASP A 290 0.48 1.26 -1.59
CA ASP A 290 -0.84 1.32 -2.25
C ASP A 290 -1.67 0.08 -1.91
N HIS A 291 -1.07 -1.11 -2.03
CA HIS A 291 -1.73 -2.37 -1.68
C HIS A 291 -2.18 -2.41 -0.23
N ASN A 292 -1.36 -1.92 0.72
CA ASN A 292 -1.75 -1.92 2.12
C ASN A 292 -2.95 -0.99 2.41
N GLN A 293 -3.06 0.15 1.74
CA GLN A 293 -4.25 0.99 1.84
C GLN A 293 -5.51 0.27 1.34
N LEU A 294 -5.41 -0.42 0.22
CA LEU A 294 -6.50 -1.24 -0.32
C LEU A 294 -6.86 -2.41 0.60
N VAL A 295 -5.86 -3.10 1.15
CA VAL A 295 -6.07 -4.17 2.15
C VAL A 295 -6.91 -3.67 3.32
N MET A 296 -6.55 -2.53 3.92
CA MET A 296 -7.29 -1.97 5.06
C MET A 296 -8.74 -1.61 4.70
N GLU A 297 -8.97 -1.09 3.50
CA GLU A 297 -10.32 -0.77 3.02
C GLU A 297 -11.15 -2.02 2.79
N ILE A 298 -10.59 -3.00 2.08
CA ILE A 298 -11.27 -4.23 1.68
C ILE A 298 -11.58 -5.09 2.90
N MET A 299 -10.67 -5.22 3.86
CA MET A 299 -10.92 -5.93 5.12
C MET A 299 -12.20 -5.43 5.81
N LYS A 300 -12.39 -4.11 5.89
CA LYS A 300 -13.59 -3.52 6.48
C LYS A 300 -14.84 -3.81 5.65
N LYS A 301 -14.75 -3.76 4.31
CA LYS A 301 -15.89 -4.06 3.42
C LYS A 301 -16.30 -5.53 3.53
N VAL A 302 -15.34 -6.44 3.46
CA VAL A 302 -15.60 -7.88 3.54
C VAL A 302 -16.12 -8.27 4.93
N ALA A 303 -15.55 -7.75 6.01
CA ALA A 303 -16.03 -8.01 7.36
C ALA A 303 -17.53 -7.70 7.52
N LYS A 304 -17.99 -6.57 6.98
CA LYS A 304 -19.40 -6.18 6.99
C LYS A 304 -20.30 -7.17 6.25
N ARG A 305 -19.84 -7.70 5.12
CA ARG A 305 -20.58 -8.75 4.38
C ARG A 305 -20.80 -10.02 5.23
N HIS A 306 -19.84 -10.33 6.12
CA HIS A 306 -19.90 -11.47 7.04
C HIS A 306 -20.54 -11.15 8.40
N GLY A 307 -21.19 -9.99 8.54
CA GLY A 307 -21.81 -9.58 9.81
C GLY A 307 -20.78 -9.32 10.92
N MET A 308 -19.58 -8.94 10.56
CA MET A 308 -18.49 -8.58 11.46
C MET A 308 -18.01 -7.15 11.22
N GLU A 309 -17.22 -6.62 12.13
CA GLU A 309 -16.48 -5.38 11.97
C GLU A 309 -14.99 -5.67 12.15
N CYS A 310 -14.18 -5.14 11.23
CA CYS A 310 -12.73 -5.25 11.28
C CYS A 310 -12.15 -4.03 11.99
N LEU A 311 -11.47 -4.25 13.11
CA LEU A 311 -10.79 -3.22 13.87
C LEU A 311 -9.33 -3.19 13.45
N LEU A 312 -8.89 -2.02 12.97
CA LEU A 312 -7.51 -1.76 12.53
C LEU A 312 -6.78 -0.80 13.49
N HIS A 313 -7.40 -0.44 14.61
CA HIS A 313 -6.71 0.28 15.68
C HIS A 313 -5.60 -0.61 16.23
N GLU A 314 -4.45 -0.04 16.54
CA GLU A 314 -3.28 -0.78 17.00
C GLU A 314 -3.50 -1.48 18.34
N LYS A 315 -4.31 -0.91 19.21
CA LYS A 315 -4.64 -1.46 20.53
C LYS A 315 -6.13 -1.32 20.84
N PRO A 316 -7.02 -2.11 20.19
CA PRO A 316 -8.46 -1.97 20.42
C PRO A 316 -8.91 -2.47 21.78
N PHE A 317 -8.15 -3.37 22.41
CA PHE A 317 -8.47 -3.94 23.70
C PHE A 317 -7.29 -3.86 24.67
N ALA A 318 -7.51 -3.29 25.86
CA ALA A 318 -6.49 -3.24 26.89
C ALA A 318 -6.22 -4.65 27.49
N GLY A 319 -4.98 -4.90 27.88
CA GLY A 319 -4.58 -6.13 28.60
C GLY A 319 -4.31 -7.34 27.70
N VAL A 320 -4.45 -7.22 26.38
CA VAL A 320 -4.07 -8.25 25.38
C VAL A 320 -3.17 -7.65 24.33
N ASN A 321 -2.58 -8.46 23.45
CA ASN A 321 -1.74 -7.98 22.36
C ASN A 321 -2.49 -6.96 21.46
N GLY A 322 -1.73 -6.07 20.86
CA GLY A 322 -2.19 -5.15 19.85
C GLY A 322 -1.91 -5.64 18.45
N SER A 323 -2.48 -4.96 17.46
CA SER A 323 -2.24 -5.24 16.05
C SER A 323 -1.02 -4.51 15.53
N GLY A 324 -0.06 -5.27 15.05
CA GLY A 324 1.14 -4.81 14.38
C GLY A 324 0.92 -4.56 12.89
N LYS A 325 1.89 -3.88 12.33
CA LYS A 325 2.13 -3.80 10.90
C LYS A 325 3.63 -3.92 10.70
N HIS A 326 4.11 -5.16 10.78
CA HIS A 326 5.53 -5.43 10.55
C HIS A 326 5.85 -5.19 9.08
N ASN A 327 6.81 -4.33 8.82
CA ASN A 327 7.28 -4.03 7.47
C ASN A 327 8.58 -4.79 7.22
N ASN A 328 8.48 -6.00 6.71
CA ASN A 328 9.64 -6.77 6.25
C ASN A 328 10.16 -6.12 4.98
N TRP A 329 11.37 -5.60 4.99
CA TRP A 329 11.89 -4.83 3.86
C TRP A 329 13.31 -5.22 3.48
N SER A 330 13.67 -4.93 2.25
CA SER A 330 15.01 -5.09 1.74
C SER A 330 15.31 -4.09 0.62
N ILE A 331 16.56 -4.11 0.15
CA ILE A 331 17.06 -3.29 -0.95
C ILE A 331 17.56 -4.24 -2.04
N VAL A 332 16.97 -4.16 -3.24
CA VAL A 332 17.22 -5.09 -4.33
C VAL A 332 17.61 -4.34 -5.61
N THR A 333 18.64 -4.83 -6.29
CA THR A 333 19.05 -4.30 -7.60
C THR A 333 18.09 -4.74 -8.71
N ASP A 334 18.08 -4.02 -9.84
CA ASP A 334 17.39 -4.41 -11.06
C ASP A 334 17.93 -5.73 -11.68
N THR A 335 19.11 -6.16 -11.27
CA THR A 335 19.71 -7.46 -11.63
C THR A 335 19.35 -8.58 -10.65
N GLY A 336 18.53 -8.32 -9.63
CA GLY A 336 18.02 -9.31 -8.67
C GLY A 336 18.92 -9.58 -7.45
N ILE A 337 19.93 -8.75 -7.20
CA ILE A 337 20.81 -8.89 -6.03
C ILE A 337 20.15 -8.22 -4.82
N ASN A 338 19.89 -8.98 -3.77
CA ASN A 338 19.48 -8.44 -2.48
C ASN A 338 20.72 -7.92 -1.71
N LEU A 339 20.72 -6.64 -1.37
CA LEU A 339 21.87 -5.98 -0.72
C LEU A 339 21.93 -6.24 0.79
N LEU A 340 20.82 -6.70 1.38
CA LEU A 340 20.73 -7.10 2.78
C LEU A 340 20.71 -8.63 2.94
N ASP A 341 21.11 -9.39 1.91
CA ASP A 341 21.33 -10.82 2.02
C ASP A 341 22.69 -11.08 2.66
N PRO A 342 22.74 -11.64 3.89
CA PRO A 342 23.99 -11.95 4.57
C PRO A 342 24.80 -13.06 3.88
N GLY A 343 24.15 -13.91 3.09
CA GLY A 343 24.76 -15.09 2.49
C GLY A 343 25.12 -16.14 3.54
N LYS A 344 25.96 -17.11 3.13
CA LYS A 344 26.37 -18.21 4.02
C LYS A 344 27.42 -17.81 5.05
N LYS A 345 28.16 -16.74 4.81
CA LYS A 345 29.24 -16.21 5.67
C LYS A 345 29.10 -14.69 5.82
N PRO A 346 28.22 -14.23 6.70
CA PRO A 346 27.92 -12.80 6.85
C PRO A 346 29.16 -11.93 7.08
N HIS A 347 30.08 -12.39 7.93
CA HIS A 347 31.29 -11.66 8.32
C HIS A 347 32.34 -11.53 7.20
N GLU A 348 32.25 -12.34 6.13
CA GLU A 348 33.10 -12.23 4.93
C GLU A 348 32.41 -11.42 3.81
N ASN A 349 31.11 -11.13 3.91
CA ASN A 349 30.35 -10.44 2.89
C ASN A 349 30.44 -8.92 3.05
N THR A 350 31.54 -8.33 2.57
CA THR A 350 31.82 -6.90 2.69
C THR A 350 30.72 -6.00 2.14
N LYS A 351 30.07 -6.42 1.04
CA LYS A 351 28.93 -5.69 0.45
C LYS A 351 27.78 -5.63 1.47
N PHE A 352 27.35 -6.77 1.97
CA PHE A 352 26.31 -6.85 3.01
C PHE A 352 26.65 -6.02 4.24
N LEU A 353 27.87 -6.18 4.77
CA LEU A 353 28.34 -5.44 5.96
C LEU A 353 28.30 -3.93 5.76
N LEU A 354 28.66 -3.43 4.56
CA LEU A 354 28.59 -2.01 4.27
C LEU A 354 27.16 -1.48 4.29
N PHE A 355 26.23 -2.18 3.61
CA PHE A 355 24.82 -1.78 3.61
C PHE A 355 24.19 -1.91 5.00
N LEU A 356 24.50 -2.97 5.74
CA LEU A 356 24.06 -3.14 7.13
C LEU A 356 24.53 -1.98 8.02
N ALA A 357 25.83 -1.65 7.98
CA ALA A 357 26.40 -0.54 8.74
C ALA A 357 25.75 0.82 8.38
N ALA A 358 25.47 1.03 7.09
CA ALA A 358 24.77 2.24 6.63
C ALA A 358 23.35 2.33 7.18
N VAL A 359 22.62 1.19 7.22
CA VAL A 359 21.27 1.13 7.81
C VAL A 359 21.32 1.41 9.31
N ILE A 360 22.21 0.74 10.04
CA ILE A 360 22.37 0.96 11.50
C ILE A 360 22.63 2.44 11.79
N LYS A 361 23.59 3.03 11.09
CA LYS A 361 23.91 4.46 11.23
C LYS A 361 22.71 5.35 10.92
N ALA A 362 21.99 5.08 9.83
CA ALA A 362 20.82 5.87 9.45
C ALA A 362 19.69 5.78 10.49
N VAL A 363 19.46 4.59 11.05
CA VAL A 363 18.46 4.37 12.11
C VAL A 363 18.86 5.12 13.40
N ASP A 364 20.11 5.07 13.79
CA ASP A 364 20.61 5.77 14.98
C ASP A 364 20.50 7.30 14.83
N GLU A 365 21.01 7.83 13.73
CA GLU A 365 20.99 9.28 13.45
C GLU A 365 19.58 9.86 13.25
N ASN A 366 18.61 9.03 12.81
CA ASN A 366 17.24 9.47 12.53
C ASN A 366 16.20 8.79 13.45
N ALA A 367 16.60 8.31 14.62
CA ALA A 367 15.73 7.60 15.56
C ALA A 367 14.50 8.41 15.98
N GLU A 368 14.63 9.74 16.12
CA GLU A 368 13.51 10.63 16.45
C GLU A 368 12.45 10.66 15.34
N LEU A 369 12.88 10.70 14.07
CA LEU A 369 11.97 10.65 12.92
C LEU A 369 11.22 9.32 12.85
N LEU A 370 11.91 8.21 13.12
CA LEU A 370 11.28 6.89 13.17
C LEU A 370 10.25 6.78 14.29
N ARG A 371 10.59 7.32 15.49
CA ARG A 371 9.61 7.36 16.60
C ARG A 371 8.42 8.26 16.26
N LEU A 372 8.66 9.41 15.64
CA LEU A 372 7.59 10.31 15.20
C LEU A 372 6.64 9.63 14.23
N SER A 373 7.13 8.80 13.31
CA SER A 373 6.31 8.07 12.36
C SER A 373 5.34 7.08 13.02
N ALA A 374 5.69 6.55 14.20
CA ALA A 374 4.87 5.65 15.01
C ALA A 374 4.02 6.37 16.07
N SER A 375 4.34 7.63 16.39
CA SER A 375 3.69 8.41 17.46
C SER A 375 2.47 9.15 16.92
N ASN A 376 1.33 8.50 16.95
CA ASN A 376 0.03 9.11 16.62
C ASN A 376 -0.98 8.83 17.74
N PRO A 377 -2.12 9.53 17.79
CA PRO A 377 -3.10 9.37 18.86
C PRO A 377 -3.67 7.95 19.01
N GLY A 378 -3.65 7.15 17.95
CA GLY A 378 -4.05 5.75 18.00
C GLY A 378 -3.00 4.82 18.62
N ASN A 379 -1.76 5.29 18.73
CA ASN A 379 -0.59 4.48 19.08
C ASN A 379 -0.09 4.69 20.52
N ASP A 380 -0.69 5.58 21.29
CA ASP A 380 -0.25 5.95 22.64
C ASP A 380 -0.31 4.78 23.63
N HIS A 381 -1.32 3.91 23.50
CA HIS A 381 -1.45 2.70 24.32
C HIS A 381 -0.58 1.53 23.88
N ARG A 382 0.05 1.68 22.76
CA ARG A 382 0.84 0.63 22.13
C ARG A 382 2.31 0.74 22.48
N LEU A 383 2.81 1.96 22.68
CA LEU A 383 4.21 2.21 23.02
C LEU A 383 4.59 1.55 24.33
N GLY A 384 5.54 0.60 24.27
CA GLY A 384 5.99 -0.18 25.43
C GLY A 384 5.08 -1.30 25.91
N ALA A 385 3.99 -1.61 25.20
CA ALA A 385 3.14 -2.77 25.45
C ALA A 385 3.59 -4.01 24.67
N ASN A 386 3.06 -5.18 25.06
CA ASN A 386 3.37 -6.45 24.39
C ASN A 386 3.04 -6.36 22.90
N GLU A 387 3.97 -6.79 22.07
CA GLU A 387 3.89 -6.90 20.62
C GLU A 387 3.47 -5.65 19.83
N ALA A 388 3.34 -4.55 20.49
CA ALA A 388 3.25 -3.28 19.82
C ALA A 388 4.68 -2.76 19.58
N PRO A 389 4.97 -2.03 18.49
CA PRO A 389 6.29 -1.49 18.31
C PRO A 389 6.64 -0.65 19.53
N PRO A 390 7.69 -1.05 20.26
CA PRO A 390 8.13 -0.28 21.39
C PRO A 390 8.62 1.08 20.92
N ALA A 391 8.59 2.07 21.80
CA ALA A 391 9.32 3.31 21.56
C ALA A 391 10.85 3.06 21.45
N ILE A 392 11.27 1.84 21.76
CA ILE A 392 12.65 1.38 21.67
C ILE A 392 12.85 0.74 20.30
N ILE A 393 13.81 1.25 19.55
CA ILE A 393 14.29 0.64 18.31
C ILE A 393 15.44 -0.28 18.69
N SER A 394 15.33 -1.56 18.38
CA SER A 394 16.34 -2.58 18.62
C SER A 394 16.73 -3.28 17.32
N ILE A 395 17.96 -3.78 17.29
CA ILE A 395 18.49 -4.57 16.18
C ILE A 395 18.94 -5.90 16.76
N PHE A 396 18.54 -6.99 16.10
CA PHE A 396 19.05 -8.32 16.35
C PHE A 396 19.82 -8.79 15.11
N LEU A 397 21.10 -9.08 15.28
CA LEU A 397 22.00 -9.44 14.19
C LEU A 397 22.31 -10.94 14.12
N GLY A 398 22.00 -11.69 15.18
CA GLY A 398 22.32 -13.09 15.34
C GLY A 398 23.77 -13.34 15.80
N GLU A 399 24.01 -14.53 16.34
CA GLU A 399 25.27 -14.92 17.00
C GLU A 399 26.54 -14.75 16.13
N GLN A 400 26.40 -14.70 14.80
CA GLN A 400 27.56 -14.59 13.89
C GLN A 400 28.04 -13.15 13.68
N LEU A 401 27.24 -12.17 14.06
CA LEU A 401 27.53 -10.74 13.88
C LEU A 401 27.57 -9.97 15.21
N GLU A 402 27.20 -10.60 16.30
CA GLU A 402 27.39 -10.15 17.67
C GLU A 402 28.76 -10.60 18.20
#